data_d12ee4ba1ed79bc2780bd0ab8db9c6c4
#
_entry.id   d12ee4ba1ed79bc2780bd0ab8db9c6c4
#
_cell.length_a   1.000
_cell.length_b   1.000
_cell.length_c   1.000
_cell.angle_alpha   90.00
_cell.angle_beta   90.00
_cell.angle_gamma   90.00
#
_symmetry.space_group_name_H-M   'P 1'
#
loop_
_entity.id
_entity.type
_entity.pdbx_description
1 polymer ?
#
loop_
_entity_poly.entity_id
_entity_poly.type
_entity_poly.pdbx_seq_one_letter_code
_entity_poly.pdbx_strand_id
1 'polypeptide(L)'
;MTRSRVELGLRENAAQFALLVAVNALVGAMVGLERSTLPLIGEDEFGLSSTAAVLSFIVAFGLAKSLTNLAAGVLAERAGRRRLLIVGWAVALPVPLLIALAPSWTWIVAANVFLGVNQGLAWSMTVVMKIDLVGPERRGFALGLNEAAGYGGVAVAAALTGWLAAEFIARDVLVVAGFAIAAVALLVCVLFVRDTAAHVALEQARDHAGTRTTAPRLRDAFPDATYRVRALRACSQAGLVNNLNDALAWGVTPLFLASKGATVGEIGLIAGLYPAIWGVGQIWTGQWSDSIGRKPLIVAGMLLQAAALALLAASQGALGLAAAASVGLGVGTALVYPTLIAAISDAVTPVARPATVGVYRFWRDMGYVVGGLFAGVLADAIEFSGTIAVVAGLTLLSGLWVAVDLRTRAQQAPRLATPPSRTP
;
A
#
# COMPACT_ATOMS: atom_id res chain seq x y z
N MET A 1 -4.34 -30.62 -29.34
CA MET A 1 -4.17 -29.60 -28.27
C MET A 1 -4.74 -30.15 -26.97
N THR A 2 -3.91 -30.75 -26.14
CA THR A 2 -4.28 -31.23 -24.81
C THR A 2 -4.74 -30.05 -23.98
N ARG A 3 -6.02 -30.00 -23.60
CA ARG A 3 -6.52 -29.04 -22.59
C ARG A 3 -5.69 -29.28 -21.32
N SER A 4 -4.77 -28.39 -20.98
CA SER A 4 -4.06 -28.44 -19.71
C SER A 4 -5.11 -28.43 -18.60
N ARG A 5 -5.08 -29.48 -17.77
CA ARG A 5 -5.98 -29.62 -16.62
C ARG A 5 -5.75 -28.41 -15.71
N VAL A 6 -6.78 -27.66 -15.42
CA VAL A 6 -6.69 -26.54 -14.47
C VAL A 6 -6.51 -27.13 -13.07
N GLU A 7 -5.44 -26.77 -12.39
CA GLU A 7 -5.11 -27.25 -11.05
C GLU A 7 -4.78 -26.07 -10.14
N LEU A 8 -5.21 -26.11 -8.87
CA LEU A 8 -4.83 -25.14 -7.85
C LEU A 8 -3.50 -25.57 -7.24
N GLY A 9 -2.60 -24.66 -7.04
CA GLY A 9 -1.33 -24.90 -6.38
C GLY A 9 -0.21 -24.02 -6.89
N LEU A 10 0.77 -23.77 -6.01
CA LEU A 10 1.93 -22.91 -6.34
C LEU A 10 2.85 -23.59 -7.37
N ARG A 11 3.08 -24.90 -7.24
CA ARG A 11 3.98 -25.65 -8.13
C ARG A 11 3.38 -25.78 -9.52
N GLU A 12 2.09 -26.09 -9.58
CA GLU A 12 1.29 -26.28 -10.78
C GLU A 12 1.20 -25.00 -11.62
N ASN A 13 1.21 -23.84 -10.95
CA ASN A 13 1.07 -22.52 -11.56
C ASN A 13 2.33 -21.65 -11.40
N ALA A 14 3.50 -22.24 -11.10
CA ALA A 14 4.71 -21.49 -10.72
C ALA A 14 5.12 -20.41 -11.73
N ALA A 15 5.06 -20.69 -13.03
CA ALA A 15 5.43 -19.76 -14.08
C ALA A 15 4.50 -18.53 -14.12
N GLN A 16 3.17 -18.74 -14.05
CA GLN A 16 2.20 -17.62 -14.01
C GLN A 16 2.29 -16.86 -12.70
N PHE A 17 2.51 -17.54 -11.59
CA PHE A 17 2.71 -16.91 -10.28
C PHE A 17 3.95 -16.02 -10.27
N ALA A 18 5.10 -16.51 -10.74
CA ALA A 18 6.34 -15.74 -10.84
C ALA A 18 6.19 -14.54 -11.79
N LEU A 19 5.50 -14.72 -12.91
CA LEU A 19 5.19 -13.65 -13.85
C LEU A 19 4.37 -12.53 -13.19
N LEU A 20 3.33 -12.88 -12.41
CA LEU A 20 2.51 -11.91 -11.69
C LEU A 20 3.28 -11.24 -10.54
N VAL A 21 4.27 -11.91 -9.93
CA VAL A 21 5.20 -11.30 -8.97
C VAL A 21 6.06 -10.25 -9.67
N ALA A 22 6.64 -10.57 -10.83
CA ALA A 22 7.43 -9.63 -11.62
C ALA A 22 6.59 -8.43 -12.10
N VAL A 23 5.36 -8.68 -12.59
CA VAL A 23 4.44 -7.60 -12.98
C VAL A 23 4.13 -6.70 -11.78
N ASN A 24 3.96 -7.26 -10.57
CA ASN A 24 3.71 -6.44 -9.38
C ASN A 24 4.93 -5.62 -8.95
N ALA A 25 6.14 -6.12 -9.16
CA ALA A 25 7.36 -5.33 -8.95
C ALA A 25 7.39 -4.12 -9.89
N LEU A 26 6.97 -4.28 -11.16
CA LEU A 26 6.84 -3.16 -12.10
C LEU A 26 5.74 -2.17 -11.68
N VAL A 27 4.61 -2.66 -11.09
CA VAL A 27 3.57 -1.78 -10.51
C VAL A 27 4.18 -0.92 -9.40
N GLY A 28 4.97 -1.51 -8.50
CA GLY A 28 5.68 -0.78 -7.46
C GLY A 28 6.70 0.20 -8.04
N ALA A 29 7.46 -0.21 -9.06
CA ALA A 29 8.46 0.64 -9.70
C ALA A 29 7.86 1.93 -10.28
N MET A 30 6.68 1.88 -10.91
CA MET A 30 5.97 3.08 -11.40
C MET A 30 5.72 4.11 -10.29
N VAL A 31 5.38 3.67 -9.07
CA VAL A 31 5.24 4.57 -7.93
C VAL A 31 6.59 5.06 -7.44
N GLY A 32 7.57 4.15 -7.34
CA GLY A 32 8.90 4.45 -6.82
C GLY A 32 9.63 5.52 -7.62
N LEU A 33 9.45 5.56 -8.95
CA LEU A 33 10.06 6.58 -9.82
C LEU A 33 9.84 8.01 -9.32
N GLU A 34 8.65 8.32 -8.84
CA GLU A 34 8.25 9.68 -8.50
C GLU A 34 8.64 10.09 -7.07
N ARG A 35 8.89 9.11 -6.16
CA ARG A 35 8.95 9.37 -4.71
C ARG A 35 10.20 10.10 -4.23
N SER A 36 11.29 10.06 -4.97
CA SER A 36 12.53 10.75 -4.62
C SER A 36 12.70 12.08 -5.33
N THR A 37 12.09 12.27 -6.49
CA THR A 37 12.41 13.40 -7.39
C THR A 37 11.23 14.31 -7.67
N LEU A 38 10.00 13.81 -7.74
CA LEU A 38 8.86 14.63 -8.15
C LEU A 38 8.56 15.81 -7.20
N PRO A 39 8.67 15.68 -5.86
CA PRO A 39 8.55 16.83 -4.98
C PRO A 39 9.58 17.94 -5.29
N LEU A 40 10.84 17.55 -5.58
CA LEU A 40 11.91 18.48 -5.91
C LEU A 40 11.67 19.18 -7.27
N ILE A 41 11.19 18.44 -8.27
CA ILE A 41 10.77 19.01 -9.56
C ILE A 41 9.67 20.06 -9.36
N GLY A 42 8.76 19.86 -8.40
CA GLY A 42 7.71 20.82 -8.07
C GLY A 42 8.28 22.17 -7.60
N GLU A 43 9.31 22.14 -6.75
CA GLU A 43 9.99 23.36 -6.28
C GLU A 43 10.92 23.94 -7.36
N ASP A 44 11.80 23.12 -7.96
CA ASP A 44 12.89 23.59 -8.81
C ASP A 44 12.42 23.98 -10.22
N GLU A 45 11.56 23.18 -10.88
CA GLU A 45 11.13 23.44 -12.26
C GLU A 45 9.83 24.25 -12.34
N PHE A 46 8.89 23.99 -11.42
CA PHE A 46 7.59 24.68 -11.43
C PHE A 46 7.51 25.86 -10.46
N GLY A 47 8.54 26.11 -9.67
CA GLY A 47 8.64 27.25 -8.76
C GLY A 47 7.58 27.26 -7.67
N LEU A 48 7.09 26.09 -7.24
CA LEU A 48 6.07 26.00 -6.22
C LEU A 48 6.67 26.28 -4.84
N SER A 49 6.22 27.35 -4.20
CA SER A 49 6.65 27.74 -2.85
C SER A 49 5.81 27.11 -1.74
N SER A 50 4.61 26.61 -2.07
CA SER A 50 3.72 25.94 -1.11
C SER A 50 3.92 24.42 -1.16
N THR A 51 4.26 23.83 -0.02
CA THR A 51 4.35 22.38 0.14
C THR A 51 3.01 21.71 -0.13
N ALA A 52 1.89 22.33 0.26
CA ALA A 52 0.55 21.80 -0.05
C ALA A 52 0.31 21.74 -1.56
N ALA A 53 0.79 22.72 -2.33
CA ALA A 53 0.71 22.69 -3.79
C ALA A 53 1.60 21.58 -4.36
N VAL A 54 2.83 21.42 -3.88
CA VAL A 54 3.73 20.33 -4.28
C VAL A 54 3.08 18.97 -3.99
N LEU A 55 2.52 18.75 -2.80
CA LEU A 55 1.94 17.46 -2.42
C LEU A 55 0.58 17.15 -3.07
N SER A 56 0.01 18.06 -3.86
CA SER A 56 -1.26 17.83 -4.57
C SER A 56 -1.25 16.60 -5.48
N PHE A 57 -0.09 16.18 -6.01
CA PHE A 57 0.04 14.96 -6.80
C PHE A 57 -0.20 13.70 -5.95
N ILE A 58 0.24 13.67 -4.68
CA ILE A 58 -0.01 12.55 -3.75
C ILE A 58 -1.50 12.48 -3.42
N VAL A 59 -2.14 13.63 -3.23
CA VAL A 59 -3.59 13.73 -2.97
C VAL A 59 -4.38 13.17 -4.14
N ALA A 60 -4.06 13.58 -5.36
CA ALA A 60 -4.69 13.11 -6.58
C ALA A 60 -4.49 11.59 -6.79
N PHE A 61 -3.27 11.11 -6.61
CA PHE A 61 -2.91 9.71 -6.62
C PHE A 61 -3.73 8.90 -5.59
N GLY A 62 -3.74 9.33 -4.33
CA GLY A 62 -4.42 8.65 -3.24
C GLY A 62 -5.94 8.57 -3.46
N LEU A 63 -6.55 9.66 -3.91
CA LEU A 63 -7.99 9.72 -4.20
C LEU A 63 -8.36 8.76 -5.35
N ALA A 64 -7.64 8.84 -6.46
CA ALA A 64 -7.87 7.97 -7.61
C ALA A 64 -7.67 6.49 -7.25
N LYS A 65 -6.60 6.17 -6.51
CA LYS A 65 -6.30 4.81 -6.05
C LYS A 65 -7.36 4.27 -5.10
N SER A 66 -7.80 5.05 -4.10
CA SER A 66 -8.79 4.62 -3.11
C SER A 66 -10.14 4.30 -3.75
N LEU A 67 -10.63 5.16 -4.64
CA LEU A 67 -11.87 4.95 -5.38
C LEU A 67 -11.78 3.75 -6.33
N THR A 68 -10.66 3.62 -7.03
CA THR A 68 -10.41 2.49 -7.95
C THR A 68 -10.33 1.17 -7.19
N ASN A 69 -9.65 1.12 -6.05
CA ASN A 69 -9.58 -0.08 -5.21
C ASN A 69 -10.97 -0.52 -4.71
N LEU A 70 -11.82 0.43 -4.33
CA LEU A 70 -13.18 0.14 -3.90
C LEU A 70 -14.01 -0.49 -5.03
N ALA A 71 -13.80 -0.07 -6.27
CA ALA A 71 -14.51 -0.57 -7.46
C ALA A 71 -13.87 -1.86 -8.03
N ALA A 72 -12.58 -2.08 -7.81
CA ALA A 72 -11.79 -3.12 -8.49
C ALA A 72 -12.37 -4.54 -8.32
N GLY A 73 -12.92 -4.88 -7.15
CA GLY A 73 -13.54 -6.18 -6.90
C GLY A 73 -14.75 -6.43 -7.79
N VAL A 74 -15.66 -5.48 -7.85
CA VAL A 74 -16.90 -5.57 -8.69
C VAL A 74 -16.54 -5.56 -10.18
N LEU A 75 -15.57 -4.75 -10.57
CA LEU A 75 -15.09 -4.70 -11.95
C LEU A 75 -14.44 -6.02 -12.36
N ALA A 76 -13.69 -6.69 -11.46
CA ALA A 76 -13.04 -7.96 -11.73
C ALA A 76 -14.04 -9.10 -12.02
N GLU A 77 -15.19 -9.10 -11.33
CA GLU A 77 -16.26 -10.05 -11.57
C GLU A 77 -16.92 -9.85 -12.94
N ARG A 78 -17.09 -8.60 -13.37
CA ARG A 78 -17.76 -8.24 -14.62
C ARG A 78 -16.89 -8.33 -15.86
N ALA A 79 -15.67 -7.77 -15.78
CA ALA A 79 -14.78 -7.62 -16.93
C ALA A 79 -13.71 -8.72 -17.04
N GLY A 80 -13.47 -9.47 -15.95
CA GLY A 80 -12.39 -10.46 -15.84
C GLY A 80 -11.06 -9.84 -15.37
N ARG A 81 -10.30 -10.65 -14.63
CA ARG A 81 -9.09 -10.17 -13.93
C ARG A 81 -7.98 -9.75 -14.90
N ARG A 82 -7.72 -10.57 -15.91
CA ARG A 82 -6.69 -10.28 -16.92
C ARG A 82 -6.97 -9.00 -17.69
N ARG A 83 -8.24 -8.78 -18.09
CA ARG A 83 -8.62 -7.56 -18.82
C ARG A 83 -8.39 -6.31 -17.99
N LEU A 84 -8.76 -6.34 -16.70
CA LEU A 84 -8.52 -5.21 -15.80
C LEU A 84 -7.05 -4.95 -15.55
N LEU A 85 -6.21 -5.99 -15.48
CA LEU A 85 -4.77 -5.83 -15.38
C LEU A 85 -4.20 -5.14 -16.62
N ILE A 86 -4.64 -5.55 -17.82
CA ILE A 86 -4.24 -4.92 -19.09
C ILE A 86 -4.72 -3.46 -19.15
N VAL A 87 -5.98 -3.19 -18.79
CA VAL A 87 -6.52 -1.82 -18.73
C VAL A 87 -5.72 -0.97 -17.73
N GLY A 88 -5.39 -1.53 -16.56
CA GLY A 88 -4.55 -0.85 -15.57
C GLY A 88 -3.21 -0.41 -16.16
N TRP A 89 -2.53 -1.27 -16.93
CA TRP A 89 -1.26 -0.91 -17.59
C TRP A 89 -1.44 0.02 -18.80
N ALA A 90 -2.54 -0.10 -19.55
CA ALA A 90 -2.84 0.85 -20.62
C ALA A 90 -3.06 2.28 -20.06
N VAL A 91 -3.70 2.39 -18.89
CA VAL A 91 -3.88 3.66 -18.16
C VAL A 91 -2.55 4.22 -17.62
N ALA A 92 -1.53 3.40 -17.45
CA ALA A 92 -0.20 3.87 -17.06
C ALA A 92 0.58 4.59 -18.18
N LEU A 93 0.30 4.30 -19.45
CA LEU A 93 1.02 4.90 -20.59
C LEU A 93 0.92 6.44 -20.67
N PRO A 94 -0.23 7.07 -20.41
CA PRO A 94 -0.33 8.53 -20.33
C PRO A 94 0.55 9.18 -19.25
N VAL A 95 0.91 8.45 -18.16
CA VAL A 95 1.64 9.05 -17.04
C VAL A 95 2.96 9.68 -17.48
N PRO A 96 3.93 8.96 -18.06
CA PRO A 96 5.19 9.57 -18.52
C PRO A 96 4.98 10.60 -19.62
N LEU A 97 3.95 10.45 -20.46
CA LEU A 97 3.64 11.43 -21.52
C LEU A 97 3.16 12.76 -20.93
N LEU A 98 2.27 12.71 -19.94
CA LEU A 98 1.81 13.92 -19.23
C LEU A 98 2.95 14.60 -18.49
N ILE A 99 3.88 13.84 -17.89
CA ILE A 99 5.08 14.39 -17.26
C ILE A 99 5.99 15.04 -18.31
N ALA A 100 6.23 14.37 -19.43
CA ALA A 100 7.09 14.89 -20.51
C ALA A 100 6.60 16.23 -21.08
N LEU A 101 5.29 16.32 -21.29
CA LEU A 101 4.66 17.48 -21.95
C LEU A 101 4.16 18.54 -20.95
N ALA A 102 4.37 18.37 -19.64
CA ALA A 102 3.79 19.22 -18.62
C ALA A 102 4.28 20.68 -18.72
N PRO A 103 3.43 21.63 -19.10
CA PRO A 103 3.74 23.06 -19.06
C PRO A 103 3.43 23.66 -17.68
N SER A 104 2.74 22.92 -16.80
CA SER A 104 2.37 23.35 -15.47
C SER A 104 2.18 22.14 -14.54
N TRP A 105 2.23 22.38 -13.24
CA TRP A 105 2.05 21.37 -12.21
C TRP A 105 0.72 20.61 -12.31
N THR A 106 -0.33 21.23 -12.82
CA THR A 106 -1.63 20.57 -13.03
C THR A 106 -1.54 19.34 -13.91
N TRP A 107 -0.62 19.29 -14.86
CA TRP A 107 -0.39 18.11 -15.70
C TRP A 107 0.26 16.97 -14.91
N ILE A 108 1.14 17.31 -13.98
CA ILE A 108 1.74 16.35 -13.04
C ILE A 108 0.65 15.76 -12.12
N VAL A 109 -0.25 16.61 -11.61
CA VAL A 109 -1.41 16.18 -10.82
C VAL A 109 -2.31 15.26 -11.65
N ALA A 110 -2.59 15.58 -12.91
CA ALA A 110 -3.36 14.75 -13.83
C ALA A 110 -2.65 13.40 -14.08
N ALA A 111 -1.32 13.39 -14.31
CA ALA A 111 -0.54 12.16 -14.45
C ALA A 111 -0.71 11.24 -13.24
N ASN A 112 -0.75 11.82 -12.04
CA ASN A 112 -0.92 11.08 -10.79
C ASN A 112 -2.35 10.56 -10.57
N VAL A 113 -3.38 11.15 -11.18
CA VAL A 113 -4.71 10.52 -11.26
C VAL A 113 -4.63 9.22 -12.08
N PHE A 114 -4.00 9.25 -13.26
CA PHE A 114 -3.79 8.05 -14.07
C PHE A 114 -2.94 6.99 -13.34
N LEU A 115 -1.88 7.40 -12.66
CA LEU A 115 -1.06 6.52 -11.83
C LEU A 115 -1.86 5.88 -10.70
N GLY A 116 -2.73 6.64 -10.03
CA GLY A 116 -3.63 6.14 -8.99
C GLY A 116 -4.61 5.09 -9.51
N VAL A 117 -5.20 5.30 -10.69
CA VAL A 117 -6.06 4.30 -11.36
C VAL A 117 -5.25 3.06 -11.74
N ASN A 118 -4.07 3.22 -12.35
CA ASN A 118 -3.16 2.10 -12.64
C ASN A 118 -2.88 1.27 -11.38
N GLN A 119 -2.50 1.92 -10.28
CA GLN A 119 -2.19 1.27 -9.01
C GLN A 119 -3.41 0.51 -8.45
N GLY A 120 -4.58 1.14 -8.45
CA GLY A 120 -5.81 0.53 -7.97
C GLY A 120 -6.21 -0.72 -8.76
N LEU A 121 -6.06 -0.71 -10.09
CA LEU A 121 -6.36 -1.86 -10.95
C LEU A 121 -5.24 -2.91 -10.92
N ALA A 122 -4.01 -2.53 -11.27
CA ALA A 122 -2.93 -3.47 -11.49
C ALA A 122 -2.48 -4.16 -10.19
N TRP A 123 -2.30 -3.42 -9.09
CA TRP A 123 -1.95 -4.02 -7.79
C TRP A 123 -3.04 -4.97 -7.31
N SER A 124 -4.32 -4.56 -7.38
CA SER A 124 -5.42 -5.42 -6.95
C SER A 124 -5.52 -6.69 -7.79
N MET A 125 -5.37 -6.58 -9.11
CA MET A 125 -5.47 -7.76 -9.99
C MET A 125 -4.30 -8.72 -9.80
N THR A 126 -3.06 -8.24 -9.62
CA THR A 126 -1.92 -9.11 -9.33
C THR A 126 -2.07 -9.86 -8.01
N VAL A 127 -2.67 -9.24 -6.98
CA VAL A 127 -3.03 -9.88 -5.72
C VAL A 127 -4.07 -10.98 -5.94
N VAL A 128 -5.21 -10.61 -6.54
CA VAL A 128 -6.35 -11.53 -6.72
C VAL A 128 -5.96 -12.71 -7.58
N MET A 129 -5.29 -12.48 -8.71
CA MET A 129 -4.88 -13.55 -9.61
C MET A 129 -3.89 -14.54 -8.96
N LYS A 130 -2.96 -14.07 -8.11
CA LYS A 130 -2.06 -14.97 -7.37
C LYS A 130 -2.80 -15.82 -6.34
N ILE A 131 -3.80 -15.25 -5.66
CA ILE A 131 -4.67 -15.98 -4.74
C ILE A 131 -5.46 -17.07 -5.48
N ASP A 132 -6.03 -16.72 -6.65
CA ASP A 132 -6.77 -17.68 -7.49
C ASP A 132 -5.90 -18.88 -7.92
N LEU A 133 -4.60 -18.63 -8.24
CA LEU A 133 -3.69 -19.69 -8.68
C LEU A 133 -3.30 -20.68 -7.56
N VAL A 134 -3.06 -20.17 -6.35
CA VAL A 134 -2.53 -21.00 -5.25
C VAL A 134 -3.61 -21.70 -4.43
N GLY A 135 -4.85 -21.20 -4.46
CA GLY A 135 -5.94 -21.73 -3.65
C GLY A 135 -5.85 -21.36 -2.16
N PRO A 136 -6.78 -21.88 -1.31
CA PRO A 136 -6.97 -21.42 0.06
C PRO A 136 -5.78 -21.64 0.99
N GLU A 137 -5.02 -22.72 0.80
CA GLU A 137 -3.95 -23.12 1.72
C GLU A 137 -2.73 -22.19 1.75
N ARG A 138 -2.44 -21.49 0.63
CA ARG A 138 -1.23 -20.67 0.47
C ARG A 138 -1.51 -19.18 0.20
N ARG A 139 -2.73 -18.71 0.46
CA ARG A 139 -3.13 -17.31 0.24
C ARG A 139 -2.25 -16.32 0.98
N GLY A 140 -1.90 -16.61 2.24
CA GLY A 140 -1.02 -15.76 3.04
C GLY A 140 0.36 -15.59 2.43
N PHE A 141 0.96 -16.68 1.95
CA PHE A 141 2.24 -16.63 1.24
C PHE A 141 2.16 -15.82 -0.06
N ALA A 142 1.10 -16.03 -0.85
CA ALA A 142 0.87 -15.30 -2.10
C ALA A 142 0.74 -13.79 -1.86
N LEU A 143 0.01 -13.40 -0.80
CA LEU A 143 -0.13 -12.00 -0.37
C LEU A 143 1.21 -11.41 0.07
N GLY A 144 1.94 -12.09 0.95
CA GLY A 144 3.23 -11.63 1.46
C GLY A 144 4.24 -11.41 0.33
N LEU A 145 4.34 -12.36 -0.61
CA LEU A 145 5.25 -12.23 -1.75
C LEU A 145 4.79 -11.15 -2.75
N ASN A 146 3.47 -10.94 -2.89
CA ASN A 146 2.95 -9.82 -3.68
C ASN A 146 3.43 -8.48 -3.13
N GLU A 147 3.21 -8.27 -1.84
CA GLU A 147 3.55 -7.01 -1.19
C GLU A 147 5.09 -6.81 -1.18
N ALA A 148 5.86 -7.86 -0.88
CA ALA A 148 7.32 -7.80 -0.93
C ALA A 148 7.84 -7.41 -2.32
N ALA A 149 7.30 -7.98 -3.39
CA ALA A 149 7.68 -7.64 -4.76
C ALA A 149 7.28 -6.19 -5.13
N GLY A 150 6.07 -5.77 -4.76
CA GLY A 150 5.59 -4.42 -5.02
C GLY A 150 6.46 -3.37 -4.33
N TYR A 151 6.64 -3.48 -3.02
CA TYR A 151 7.46 -2.51 -2.27
C TYR A 151 8.95 -2.63 -2.55
N GLY A 152 9.44 -3.82 -2.90
CA GLY A 152 10.78 -3.99 -3.46
C GLY A 152 10.97 -3.20 -4.76
N GLY A 153 9.97 -3.23 -5.64
CA GLY A 153 9.93 -2.41 -6.85
C GLY A 153 9.94 -0.91 -6.55
N VAL A 154 9.13 -0.45 -5.57
CA VAL A 154 9.16 0.95 -5.10
C VAL A 154 10.56 1.34 -4.63
N ALA A 155 11.18 0.51 -3.79
CA ALA A 155 12.48 0.77 -3.20
C ALA A 155 13.58 0.91 -4.26
N VAL A 156 13.66 -0.06 -5.16
CA VAL A 156 14.67 -0.08 -6.22
C VAL A 156 14.47 1.12 -7.17
N ALA A 157 13.23 1.40 -7.58
CA ALA A 157 12.95 2.51 -8.48
C ALA A 157 13.25 3.87 -7.81
N ALA A 158 12.87 4.08 -6.54
CA ALA A 158 13.15 5.33 -5.83
C ALA A 158 14.66 5.59 -5.68
N ALA A 159 15.43 4.55 -5.32
CA ALA A 159 16.88 4.66 -5.19
C ALA A 159 17.56 4.91 -6.56
N LEU A 160 17.17 4.15 -7.59
CA LEU A 160 17.74 4.31 -8.94
C LEU A 160 17.38 5.66 -9.56
N THR A 161 16.14 6.13 -9.38
CA THR A 161 15.73 7.43 -9.91
C THR A 161 16.49 8.57 -9.24
N GLY A 162 16.66 8.53 -7.91
CA GLY A 162 17.46 9.52 -7.20
C GLY A 162 18.92 9.52 -7.64
N TRP A 163 19.51 8.33 -7.85
CA TRP A 163 20.88 8.20 -8.35
C TRP A 163 21.03 8.71 -9.79
N LEU A 164 20.12 8.32 -10.69
CA LEU A 164 20.14 8.79 -12.09
C LEU A 164 19.86 10.29 -12.19
N ALA A 165 18.99 10.83 -11.35
CA ALA A 165 18.68 12.26 -11.33
C ALA A 165 19.83 13.13 -10.81
N ALA A 166 20.84 12.54 -10.18
CA ALA A 166 22.09 13.23 -9.82
C ALA A 166 22.99 13.46 -11.04
N GLU A 167 22.88 12.63 -12.08
CA GLU A 167 23.71 12.68 -13.29
C GLU A 167 22.97 13.20 -14.53
N PHE A 168 21.64 13.05 -14.55
CA PHE A 168 20.75 13.38 -15.68
C PHE A 168 19.62 14.31 -15.24
N ILE A 169 18.92 14.90 -16.20
CA ILE A 169 17.74 15.70 -15.94
C ILE A 169 16.67 14.81 -15.31
N ALA A 170 16.25 15.13 -14.08
CA ALA A 170 15.35 14.29 -13.28
C ALA A 170 14.04 13.96 -14.02
N ARG A 171 13.48 14.93 -14.74
CA ARG A 171 12.26 14.78 -15.54
C ARG A 171 12.45 13.77 -16.68
N ASP A 172 13.57 13.81 -17.39
CA ASP A 172 13.87 12.86 -18.47
C ASP A 172 14.00 11.43 -17.94
N VAL A 173 14.61 11.26 -16.76
CA VAL A 173 14.68 9.96 -16.08
C VAL A 173 13.30 9.41 -15.80
N LEU A 174 12.37 10.22 -15.26
CA LEU A 174 10.99 9.81 -15.02
C LEU A 174 10.27 9.39 -16.28
N VAL A 175 10.45 10.15 -17.35
CA VAL A 175 9.79 9.91 -18.65
C VAL A 175 10.28 8.63 -19.30
N VAL A 176 11.60 8.47 -19.44
CA VAL A 176 12.20 7.30 -20.09
C VAL A 176 11.92 6.02 -19.31
N ALA A 177 12.19 6.03 -18.00
CA ALA A 177 11.94 4.87 -17.17
C ALA A 177 10.44 4.54 -17.06
N GLY A 178 9.58 5.56 -16.93
CA GLY A 178 8.13 5.40 -16.86
C GLY A 178 7.56 4.75 -18.13
N PHE A 179 7.97 5.21 -19.32
CA PHE A 179 7.58 4.58 -20.58
C PHE A 179 8.09 3.15 -20.70
N ALA A 180 9.36 2.90 -20.36
CA ALA A 180 9.93 1.57 -20.43
C ALA A 180 9.16 0.59 -19.53
N ILE A 181 8.90 0.96 -18.28
CA ILE A 181 8.16 0.13 -17.33
C ILE A 181 6.72 -0.11 -17.81
N ALA A 182 5.99 0.93 -18.19
CA ALA A 182 4.60 0.81 -18.61
C ALA A 182 4.45 -0.03 -19.88
N ALA A 183 5.31 0.18 -20.90
CA ALA A 183 5.30 -0.56 -22.14
C ALA A 183 5.67 -2.03 -21.93
N VAL A 184 6.74 -2.31 -21.19
CA VAL A 184 7.17 -3.69 -20.89
C VAL A 184 6.08 -4.43 -20.12
N ALA A 185 5.53 -3.82 -19.08
CA ALA A 185 4.49 -4.45 -18.26
C ALA A 185 3.20 -4.70 -19.04
N LEU A 186 2.77 -3.74 -19.89
CA LEU A 186 1.62 -3.91 -20.76
C LEU A 186 1.86 -5.06 -21.75
N LEU A 187 3.01 -5.09 -22.41
CA LEU A 187 3.38 -6.15 -23.36
C LEU A 187 3.39 -7.53 -22.68
N VAL A 188 4.00 -7.61 -21.51
CA VAL A 188 4.05 -8.85 -20.69
C VAL A 188 2.63 -9.30 -20.32
N CYS A 189 1.76 -8.39 -19.90
CA CYS A 189 0.38 -8.71 -19.54
C CYS A 189 -0.44 -9.18 -20.73
N VAL A 190 -0.25 -8.55 -21.91
CA VAL A 190 -0.97 -8.91 -23.14
C VAL A 190 -0.51 -10.26 -23.69
N LEU A 191 0.80 -10.53 -23.70
CA LEU A 191 1.35 -11.72 -24.34
C LEU A 191 1.38 -12.96 -23.44
N PHE A 192 1.69 -12.79 -22.15
CA PHE A 192 2.05 -13.92 -21.28
C PHE A 192 1.13 -14.16 -20.10
N VAL A 193 0.41 -13.15 -19.60
CA VAL A 193 -0.51 -13.34 -18.46
C VAL A 193 -1.77 -14.04 -18.94
N ARG A 194 -2.16 -15.13 -18.24
CA ARG A 194 -3.39 -15.88 -18.47
C ARG A 194 -4.47 -15.48 -17.49
N ASP A 195 -5.74 -15.59 -17.90
CA ASP A 195 -6.88 -15.35 -17.01
C ASP A 195 -7.02 -16.46 -15.96
N THR A 196 -7.46 -16.10 -14.75
CA THR A 196 -7.62 -17.03 -13.62
C THR A 196 -9.06 -17.44 -13.36
N ALA A 197 -10.01 -17.07 -14.21
CA ALA A 197 -11.43 -17.38 -14.02
C ALA A 197 -11.71 -18.90 -13.90
N ALA A 198 -10.96 -19.73 -14.62
CA ALA A 198 -11.10 -21.19 -14.56
C ALA A 198 -10.64 -21.76 -13.20
N HIS A 199 -9.62 -21.15 -12.56
CA HIS A 199 -9.16 -21.54 -11.22
C HIS A 199 -10.21 -21.19 -10.16
N VAL A 200 -10.86 -20.04 -10.28
CA VAL A 200 -11.98 -19.64 -9.41
C VAL A 200 -13.16 -20.59 -9.55
N ALA A 201 -13.54 -20.94 -10.78
CA ALA A 201 -14.62 -21.90 -11.01
C ALA A 201 -14.31 -23.27 -10.40
N LEU A 202 -13.04 -23.73 -10.49
CA LEU A 202 -12.59 -24.97 -9.87
C LEU A 202 -12.65 -24.90 -8.33
N GLU A 203 -12.23 -23.82 -7.73
CA GLU A 203 -12.32 -23.60 -6.28
C GLU A 203 -13.79 -23.61 -5.81
N GLN A 204 -14.65 -22.86 -6.48
CA GLN A 204 -16.09 -22.81 -6.18
C GLN A 204 -16.75 -24.18 -6.29
N ALA A 205 -16.37 -24.99 -7.29
CA ALA A 205 -16.90 -26.36 -7.44
C ALA A 205 -16.49 -27.27 -6.28
N ARG A 206 -15.32 -27.06 -5.67
CA ARG A 206 -14.85 -27.80 -4.48
C ARG A 206 -15.57 -27.37 -3.20
N ASP A 207 -15.94 -26.08 -3.10
CA ASP A 207 -16.56 -25.49 -1.90
C ASP A 207 -18.10 -25.68 -1.84
N HIS A 208 -18.76 -26.28 -2.87
CA HIS A 208 -20.20 -26.41 -2.95
C HIS A 208 -20.86 -27.30 -1.88
N ALA A 209 -20.12 -27.72 -0.84
CA ALA A 209 -20.63 -28.43 0.34
C ALA A 209 -21.08 -27.49 1.48
N GLY A 210 -20.93 -26.17 1.36
CA GLY A 210 -21.20 -25.19 2.42
C GLY A 210 -22.41 -24.29 2.14
N THR A 211 -23.17 -24.00 3.17
CA THR A 211 -24.39 -23.15 3.19
C THR A 211 -24.15 -21.80 2.50
N ARG A 212 -24.98 -21.46 1.50
CA ARG A 212 -25.00 -20.15 0.84
C ARG A 212 -25.45 -19.05 1.83
N THR A 213 -24.50 -18.44 2.52
CA THR A 213 -24.73 -17.18 3.22
C THR A 213 -24.50 -16.03 2.23
N THR A 214 -25.46 -15.12 2.11
CA THR A 214 -25.34 -13.93 1.24
C THR A 214 -24.27 -13.00 1.78
N ALA A 215 -23.33 -12.58 0.92
CA ALA A 215 -22.32 -11.59 1.28
C ALA A 215 -23.00 -10.25 1.64
N PRO A 216 -22.57 -9.56 2.72
CA PRO A 216 -23.11 -8.25 3.06
C PRO A 216 -22.78 -7.29 1.92
N ARG A 217 -23.73 -6.37 1.66
CA ARG A 217 -23.56 -5.33 0.66
C ARG A 217 -22.54 -4.30 1.18
N LEU A 218 -21.83 -3.65 0.28
CA LEU A 218 -20.85 -2.61 0.63
C LEU A 218 -21.46 -1.52 1.55
N ARG A 219 -22.74 -1.15 1.30
CA ARG A 219 -23.48 -0.18 2.13
C ARG A 219 -23.61 -0.58 3.60
N ASP A 220 -23.56 -1.88 3.90
CA ASP A 220 -23.68 -2.41 5.25
C ASP A 220 -22.28 -2.54 5.92
N ALA A 221 -21.28 -2.96 5.14
CA ALA A 221 -19.89 -3.07 5.58
C ALA A 221 -19.23 -1.71 5.85
N PHE A 222 -19.63 -0.65 5.11
CA PHE A 222 -19.01 0.67 5.23
C PHE A 222 -19.21 1.31 6.61
N PRO A 223 -20.44 1.42 7.17
CA PRO A 223 -20.64 1.91 8.53
C PRO A 223 -19.94 1.06 9.60
N ASP A 224 -19.96 -0.27 9.42
CA ASP A 224 -19.37 -1.19 10.40
C ASP A 224 -17.84 -1.02 10.48
N ALA A 225 -17.16 -0.91 9.35
CA ALA A 225 -15.72 -0.71 9.30
C ALA A 225 -15.29 0.74 9.63
N THR A 226 -16.20 1.71 9.52
CA THR A 226 -15.89 3.13 9.75
C THR A 226 -16.10 3.55 11.21
N TYR A 227 -17.25 3.19 11.84
CA TYR A 227 -17.57 3.72 13.18
C TYR A 227 -18.33 2.76 14.11
N ARG A 228 -19.08 1.76 13.60
CA ARG A 228 -19.96 0.93 14.46
C ARG A 228 -19.19 -0.13 15.23
N VAL A 229 -18.30 -0.87 14.55
CA VAL A 229 -17.58 -1.99 15.16
C VAL A 229 -16.21 -1.52 15.66
N ARG A 230 -16.01 -1.51 16.99
CA ARG A 230 -14.80 -0.97 17.63
C ARG A 230 -13.50 -1.50 17.05
N ALA A 231 -13.39 -2.82 16.87
CA ALA A 231 -12.19 -3.43 16.30
C ALA A 231 -11.93 -3.01 14.86
N LEU A 232 -12.98 -2.92 14.03
CA LEU A 232 -12.87 -2.55 12.62
C LEU A 232 -12.49 -1.08 12.44
N ARG A 233 -13.14 -0.17 13.21
CA ARG A 233 -12.79 1.26 13.18
C ARG A 233 -11.37 1.51 13.66
N ALA A 234 -10.90 0.77 14.70
CA ALA A 234 -9.53 0.85 15.19
C ALA A 234 -8.52 0.43 14.09
N CYS A 235 -8.82 -0.61 13.35
CA CYS A 235 -7.99 -1.03 12.20
C CYS A 235 -8.07 -0.04 11.03
N SER A 236 -9.24 0.50 10.71
CA SER A 236 -9.42 1.44 9.60
C SER A 236 -8.69 2.76 9.85
N GLN A 237 -8.79 3.33 11.06
CA GLN A 237 -8.07 4.54 11.41
C GLN A 237 -6.55 4.30 11.47
N ALA A 238 -6.09 3.14 11.99
CA ALA A 238 -4.67 2.83 12.01
C ALA A 238 -4.10 2.64 10.60
N GLY A 239 -4.87 2.05 9.70
CA GLY A 239 -4.51 1.95 8.27
C GLY A 239 -4.43 3.32 7.61
N LEU A 240 -5.38 4.23 7.90
CA LEU A 240 -5.36 5.61 7.41
C LEU A 240 -4.10 6.34 7.89
N VAL A 241 -3.79 6.28 9.19
CA VAL A 241 -2.61 6.95 9.77
C VAL A 241 -1.32 6.32 9.24
N ASN A 242 -1.27 5.00 9.05
CA ASN A 242 -0.12 4.35 8.43
C ASN A 242 0.18 4.90 7.03
N ASN A 243 -0.85 5.07 6.18
CA ASN A 243 -0.65 5.64 4.84
C ASN A 243 -0.54 7.18 4.85
N LEU A 244 -0.95 7.85 5.91
CA LEU A 244 -0.58 9.25 6.15
C LEU A 244 0.93 9.37 6.36
N ASN A 245 1.54 8.43 7.09
CA ASN A 245 3.00 8.36 7.24
C ASN A 245 3.70 8.10 5.91
N ASP A 246 3.10 7.29 5.01
CA ASP A 246 3.61 7.10 3.65
C ASP A 246 3.60 8.42 2.85
N ALA A 247 2.49 9.19 2.92
CA ALA A 247 2.40 10.47 2.23
C ALA A 247 3.46 11.47 2.74
N LEU A 248 3.75 11.46 4.04
CA LEU A 248 4.82 12.26 4.63
C LEU A 248 6.20 11.76 4.16
N ALA A 249 6.44 10.44 4.19
CA ALA A 249 7.72 9.86 3.79
C ALA A 249 8.04 10.10 2.30
N TRP A 250 7.02 10.14 1.45
CA TRP A 250 7.19 10.31 0.00
C TRP A 250 7.03 11.76 -0.48
N GLY A 251 6.49 12.64 0.35
CA GLY A 251 6.28 14.03 0.00
C GLY A 251 7.16 14.99 0.79
N VAL A 252 6.97 15.00 2.11
CA VAL A 252 7.66 15.96 3.00
C VAL A 252 9.12 15.57 3.24
N THR A 253 9.43 14.29 3.39
CA THR A 253 10.82 13.86 3.71
C THR A 253 11.84 14.25 2.64
N PRO A 254 11.60 14.08 1.32
CA PRO A 254 12.50 14.57 0.28
C PRO A 254 12.77 16.07 0.40
N LEU A 255 11.73 16.90 0.58
CA LEU A 255 11.84 18.34 0.72
C LEU A 255 12.59 18.74 2.00
N PHE A 256 12.29 18.06 3.12
CA PHE A 256 13.01 18.25 4.39
C PHE A 256 14.49 17.98 4.23
N LEU A 257 14.88 16.87 3.62
CA LEU A 257 16.28 16.52 3.41
C LEU A 257 16.97 17.50 2.44
N ALA A 258 16.30 17.88 1.35
CA ALA A 258 16.80 18.89 0.41
C ALA A 258 17.03 20.24 1.09
N SER A 259 16.09 20.70 1.94
CA SER A 259 16.23 21.94 2.71
C SER A 259 17.41 21.93 3.69
N LYS A 260 17.91 20.74 4.03
CA LYS A 260 19.10 20.53 4.88
C LYS A 260 20.37 20.25 4.08
N GLY A 261 20.32 20.36 2.75
CA GLY A 261 21.48 20.26 1.86
C GLY A 261 21.80 18.82 1.40
N ALA A 262 20.90 17.85 1.60
CA ALA A 262 21.09 16.53 1.05
C ALA A 262 21.01 16.53 -0.48
N THR A 263 21.89 15.75 -1.11
CA THR A 263 21.87 15.55 -2.56
C THR A 263 20.69 14.70 -3.01
N VAL A 264 20.26 14.80 -4.27
CA VAL A 264 19.15 13.99 -4.83
C VAL A 264 19.44 12.50 -4.73
N GLY A 265 20.71 12.08 -4.88
CA GLY A 265 21.13 10.68 -4.71
C GLY A 265 20.95 10.18 -3.28
N GLU A 266 21.32 10.98 -2.26
CA GLU A 266 21.13 10.66 -0.84
C GLU A 266 19.63 10.58 -0.48
N ILE A 267 18.84 11.52 -0.99
CA ILE A 267 17.37 11.52 -0.85
C ILE A 267 16.79 10.25 -1.44
N GLY A 268 17.20 9.86 -2.65
CA GLY A 268 16.76 8.63 -3.31
C GLY A 268 17.07 7.37 -2.51
N LEU A 269 18.27 7.28 -1.93
CA LEU A 269 18.68 6.19 -1.04
C LEU A 269 17.78 6.10 0.21
N ILE A 270 17.56 7.22 0.90
CA ILE A 270 16.72 7.27 2.10
C ILE A 270 15.28 6.97 1.77
N ALA A 271 14.75 7.51 0.66
CA ALA A 271 13.41 7.22 0.18
C ALA A 271 13.22 5.74 -0.21
N GLY A 272 14.27 5.07 -0.68
CA GLY A 272 14.26 3.64 -0.99
C GLY A 272 14.34 2.73 0.23
N LEU A 273 15.03 3.16 1.32
CA LEU A 273 15.19 2.34 2.54
C LEU A 273 13.86 1.99 3.18
N TYR A 274 12.96 2.93 3.32
CA TYR A 274 11.65 2.74 3.93
C TYR A 274 10.85 1.59 3.27
N PRO A 275 10.54 1.63 1.97
CA PRO A 275 9.79 0.56 1.30
C PRO A 275 10.60 -0.75 1.18
N ALA A 276 11.93 -0.70 1.14
CA ALA A 276 12.78 -1.90 1.14
C ALA A 276 12.62 -2.70 2.44
N ILE A 277 12.78 -2.04 3.58
CA ILE A 277 12.64 -2.66 4.91
C ILE A 277 11.21 -3.12 5.14
N TRP A 278 10.23 -2.30 4.76
CA TRP A 278 8.81 -2.67 4.81
C TRP A 278 8.52 -3.91 3.96
N GLY A 279 8.91 -3.92 2.68
CA GLY A 279 8.68 -5.04 1.76
C GLY A 279 9.28 -6.35 2.26
N VAL A 280 10.55 -6.32 2.68
CA VAL A 280 11.26 -7.50 3.21
C VAL A 280 10.64 -7.95 4.54
N GLY A 281 10.34 -7.02 5.45
CA GLY A 281 9.80 -7.33 6.77
C GLY A 281 8.46 -8.07 6.73
N GLN A 282 7.62 -7.82 5.72
CA GLN A 282 6.31 -8.46 5.58
C GLN A 282 6.37 -9.98 5.40
N ILE A 283 7.50 -10.52 4.95
CA ILE A 283 7.68 -11.97 4.78
C ILE A 283 7.51 -12.71 6.12
N TRP A 284 7.96 -12.09 7.22
CA TRP A 284 7.93 -12.71 8.56
C TRP A 284 6.79 -12.22 9.44
N THR A 285 6.41 -10.95 9.32
CA THR A 285 5.47 -10.32 10.25
C THR A 285 4.07 -10.93 10.19
N GLY A 286 3.65 -11.44 9.04
CA GLY A 286 2.42 -12.22 8.90
C GLY A 286 2.40 -13.44 9.84
N GLN A 287 3.48 -14.23 9.84
CA GLN A 287 3.63 -15.42 10.70
C GLN A 287 3.74 -15.03 12.18
N TRP A 288 4.50 -13.97 12.50
CA TRP A 288 4.62 -13.48 13.87
C TRP A 288 3.27 -13.04 14.43
N SER A 289 2.42 -12.43 13.59
CA SER A 289 1.09 -12.01 14.02
C SER A 289 0.17 -13.19 14.36
N ASP A 290 0.40 -14.36 13.79
CA ASP A 290 -0.34 -15.59 14.11
C ASP A 290 0.07 -16.17 15.48
N SER A 291 1.35 -16.04 15.86
CA SER A 291 1.91 -16.57 17.10
C SER A 291 1.77 -15.60 18.28
N ILE A 292 2.17 -14.34 18.11
CA ILE A 292 2.21 -13.30 19.14
C ILE A 292 0.81 -12.68 19.33
N GLY A 293 0.01 -12.66 18.27
CA GLY A 293 -1.31 -12.02 18.22
C GLY A 293 -1.29 -10.66 17.49
N ARG A 294 -2.45 -10.23 17.01
CA ARG A 294 -2.60 -9.05 16.15
C ARG A 294 -2.30 -7.74 16.89
N LYS A 295 -2.94 -7.56 18.05
CA LYS A 295 -2.88 -6.31 18.83
C LYS A 295 -1.44 -5.90 19.22
N PRO A 296 -0.60 -6.77 19.84
CA PRO A 296 0.75 -6.37 20.24
C PRO A 296 1.60 -5.87 19.08
N LEU A 297 1.51 -6.53 17.91
CA LEU A 297 2.28 -6.15 16.72
C LEU A 297 1.82 -4.84 16.12
N ILE A 298 0.51 -4.60 16.02
CA ILE A 298 -0.02 -3.33 15.51
C ILE A 298 0.41 -2.18 16.43
N VAL A 299 0.24 -2.35 17.75
CA VAL A 299 0.61 -1.31 18.73
C VAL A 299 2.11 -1.05 18.69
N ALA A 300 2.94 -2.10 18.77
CA ALA A 300 4.40 -1.95 18.71
C ALA A 300 4.86 -1.28 17.41
N GLY A 301 4.27 -1.67 16.27
CA GLY A 301 4.58 -1.08 14.98
C GLY A 301 4.20 0.40 14.89
N MET A 302 3.02 0.79 15.38
CA MET A 302 2.61 2.20 15.42
C MET A 302 3.49 3.04 16.36
N LEU A 303 3.87 2.51 17.52
CA LEU A 303 4.79 3.17 18.45
C LEU A 303 6.19 3.34 17.82
N LEU A 304 6.67 2.31 17.13
CA LEU A 304 7.96 2.37 16.43
C LEU A 304 7.93 3.39 15.29
N GLN A 305 6.84 3.46 14.50
CA GLN A 305 6.67 4.49 13.49
C GLN A 305 6.67 5.89 14.10
N ALA A 306 5.95 6.09 15.20
CA ALA A 306 5.93 7.38 15.92
C ALA A 306 7.34 7.77 16.39
N ALA A 307 8.09 6.84 17.00
CA ALA A 307 9.46 7.07 17.42
C ALA A 307 10.40 7.36 16.24
N ALA A 308 10.25 6.64 15.13
CA ALA A 308 11.03 6.86 13.91
C ALA A 308 10.77 8.24 13.30
N LEU A 309 9.51 8.68 13.24
CA LEU A 309 9.16 10.03 12.79
C LEU A 309 9.69 11.11 13.73
N ALA A 310 9.62 10.90 15.05
CA ALA A 310 10.21 11.81 16.03
C ALA A 310 11.75 11.90 15.86
N LEU A 311 12.43 10.77 15.58
CA LEU A 311 13.85 10.74 15.26
C LEU A 311 14.16 11.52 13.97
N LEU A 312 13.32 11.37 12.92
CA LEU A 312 13.47 12.11 11.67
C LEU A 312 13.33 13.61 11.92
N ALA A 313 12.32 14.04 12.68
CA ALA A 313 12.14 15.45 13.04
C ALA A 313 13.35 16.02 13.80
N ALA A 314 13.91 15.22 14.72
CA ALA A 314 15.07 15.61 15.52
C ALA A 314 16.42 15.49 14.78
N SER A 315 16.46 14.85 13.61
CA SER A 315 17.70 14.57 12.87
C SER A 315 18.40 15.82 12.34
N GLN A 316 17.67 16.93 12.18
CA GLN A 316 18.15 18.17 11.58
C GLN A 316 18.86 17.97 10.22
N GLY A 317 18.46 16.92 9.50
CA GLY A 317 19.03 16.55 8.20
C GLY A 317 20.28 15.66 8.28
N ALA A 318 20.72 15.24 9.47
CA ALA A 318 21.81 14.27 9.58
C ALA A 318 21.41 12.95 8.90
N LEU A 319 22.08 12.62 7.77
CA LEU A 319 21.70 11.51 6.88
C LEU A 319 21.67 10.16 7.61
N GLY A 320 22.60 9.90 8.52
CA GLY A 320 22.62 8.67 9.31
C GLY A 320 21.38 8.50 10.20
N LEU A 321 20.91 9.61 10.82
CA LEU A 321 19.70 9.59 11.64
C LEU A 321 18.44 9.49 10.77
N ALA A 322 18.40 10.16 9.61
CA ALA A 322 17.31 10.05 8.66
C ALA A 322 17.20 8.62 8.08
N ALA A 323 18.33 7.99 7.78
CA ALA A 323 18.37 6.59 7.36
C ALA A 323 17.89 5.64 8.48
N ALA A 324 18.32 5.82 9.71
CA ALA A 324 17.85 5.05 10.87
C ALA A 324 16.33 5.25 11.09
N ALA A 325 15.84 6.47 10.94
CA ALA A 325 14.41 6.78 11.00
C ALA A 325 13.63 6.05 9.89
N SER A 326 14.12 6.06 8.64
CA SER A 326 13.51 5.35 7.51
C SER A 326 13.47 3.83 7.72
N VAL A 327 14.54 3.25 8.29
CA VAL A 327 14.55 1.83 8.68
C VAL A 327 13.53 1.56 9.78
N GLY A 328 13.48 2.38 10.83
CA GLY A 328 12.50 2.26 11.92
C GLY A 328 11.07 2.37 11.43
N LEU A 329 10.80 3.32 10.53
CA LEU A 329 9.49 3.49 9.90
C LEU A 329 9.11 2.25 9.08
N GLY A 330 10.06 1.70 8.31
CA GLY A 330 9.87 0.48 7.51
C GLY A 330 9.56 -0.75 8.36
N VAL A 331 10.30 -0.97 9.45
CA VAL A 331 10.01 -2.06 10.39
C VAL A 331 8.64 -1.87 11.03
N GLY A 332 8.33 -0.65 11.50
CA GLY A 332 7.02 -0.34 12.08
C GLY A 332 5.87 -0.64 11.13
N THR A 333 5.99 -0.21 9.87
CA THR A 333 4.98 -0.46 8.84
C THR A 333 4.86 -1.95 8.50
N ALA A 334 5.97 -2.69 8.45
CA ALA A 334 5.95 -4.13 8.25
C ALA A 334 5.20 -4.88 9.36
N LEU A 335 5.28 -4.42 10.61
CA LEU A 335 4.52 -4.96 11.72
C LEU A 335 3.03 -4.66 11.63
N VAL A 336 2.68 -3.48 11.14
CA VAL A 336 1.29 -2.97 11.11
C VAL A 336 0.50 -3.48 9.92
N TYR A 337 1.03 -3.33 8.71
CA TYR A 337 0.27 -3.45 7.47
C TYR A 337 -0.40 -4.82 7.27
N PRO A 338 0.33 -5.97 7.26
CA PRO A 338 -0.30 -7.28 7.08
C PRO A 338 -1.16 -7.66 8.28
N THR A 339 -0.77 -7.20 9.48
CA THR A 339 -1.44 -7.53 10.73
C THR A 339 -2.81 -6.86 10.85
N LEU A 340 -2.99 -5.63 10.31
CA LEU A 340 -4.30 -4.97 10.25
C LEU A 340 -5.29 -5.75 9.37
N ILE A 341 -4.85 -6.23 8.19
CA ILE A 341 -5.69 -7.03 7.30
C ILE A 341 -6.10 -8.34 7.99
N ALA A 342 -5.15 -8.97 8.69
CA ALA A 342 -5.42 -10.18 9.46
C ALA A 342 -6.41 -9.93 10.61
N ALA A 343 -6.23 -8.83 11.37
CA ALA A 343 -7.13 -8.45 12.46
C ALA A 343 -8.57 -8.20 11.99
N ILE A 344 -8.74 -7.55 10.83
CA ILE A 344 -10.06 -7.35 10.20
C ILE A 344 -10.65 -8.70 9.79
N SER A 345 -9.84 -9.56 9.18
CA SER A 345 -10.28 -10.89 8.74
C SER A 345 -10.72 -11.78 9.91
N ASP A 346 -10.08 -11.62 11.08
CA ASP A 346 -10.44 -12.34 12.32
C ASP A 346 -11.71 -11.77 12.97
N ALA A 347 -12.05 -10.50 12.73
CA ALA A 347 -13.19 -9.81 13.33
C ALA A 347 -14.52 -10.03 12.62
N VAL A 348 -14.50 -10.63 11.40
CA VAL A 348 -15.70 -10.81 10.56
C VAL A 348 -15.79 -12.24 10.02
N THR A 349 -17.02 -12.65 9.66
CA THR A 349 -17.24 -13.94 9.02
C THR A 349 -16.55 -14.04 7.65
N PRO A 350 -16.17 -15.22 7.17
CA PRO A 350 -15.53 -15.40 5.87
C PRO A 350 -16.28 -14.74 4.70
N VAL A 351 -17.61 -14.75 4.76
CA VAL A 351 -18.48 -14.16 3.71
C VAL A 351 -18.44 -12.62 3.74
N ALA A 352 -18.23 -12.00 4.89
CA ALA A 352 -18.16 -10.55 5.03
C ALA A 352 -16.76 -9.98 4.75
N ARG A 353 -15.72 -10.81 4.77
CA ARG A 353 -14.31 -10.37 4.62
C ARG A 353 -14.06 -9.50 3.37
N PRO A 354 -14.49 -9.89 2.16
CA PRO A 354 -14.15 -9.13 0.96
C PRO A 354 -14.67 -7.69 1.03
N ALA A 355 -15.93 -7.49 1.44
CA ALA A 355 -16.52 -6.17 1.55
C ALA A 355 -15.84 -5.33 2.65
N THR A 356 -15.59 -5.92 3.82
CA THR A 356 -14.96 -5.22 4.96
C THR A 356 -13.50 -4.85 4.67
N VAL A 357 -12.73 -5.75 4.07
CA VAL A 357 -11.35 -5.46 3.63
C VAL A 357 -11.33 -4.40 2.53
N GLY A 358 -12.34 -4.38 1.64
CA GLY A 358 -12.49 -3.34 0.64
C GLY A 358 -12.66 -1.94 1.27
N VAL A 359 -13.52 -1.82 2.28
CA VAL A 359 -13.71 -0.56 3.03
C VAL A 359 -12.45 -0.17 3.80
N TYR A 360 -11.78 -1.13 4.44
CA TYR A 360 -10.49 -0.88 5.09
C TYR A 360 -9.47 -0.32 4.10
N ARG A 361 -9.32 -0.94 2.92
CA ARG A 361 -8.39 -0.47 1.89
C ARG A 361 -8.72 0.94 1.40
N PHE A 362 -10.02 1.26 1.27
CA PHE A 362 -10.45 2.61 0.96
C PHE A 362 -9.95 3.61 2.02
N TRP A 363 -10.20 3.36 3.31
CA TRP A 363 -9.74 4.24 4.38
C TRP A 363 -8.22 4.32 4.49
N ARG A 364 -7.54 3.18 4.32
CA ARG A 364 -6.08 3.14 4.27
C ARG A 364 -5.55 4.05 3.15
N ASP A 365 -6.05 3.92 1.92
CA ASP A 365 -5.56 4.69 0.78
C ASP A 365 -5.99 6.17 0.86
N MET A 366 -7.10 6.48 1.55
CA MET A 366 -7.45 7.85 1.94
C MET A 366 -6.41 8.50 2.86
N GLY A 367 -5.55 7.71 3.49
CA GLY A 367 -4.38 8.20 4.22
C GLY A 367 -3.41 9.02 3.36
N TYR A 368 -3.27 8.69 2.06
CA TYR A 368 -2.49 9.52 1.13
C TYR A 368 -3.14 10.88 0.91
N VAL A 369 -4.48 10.93 0.82
CA VAL A 369 -5.25 12.17 0.63
C VAL A 369 -5.14 13.06 1.87
N VAL A 370 -5.49 12.48 3.02
CA VAL A 370 -5.45 13.20 4.30
C VAL A 370 -4.01 13.61 4.63
N GLY A 371 -3.04 12.70 4.42
CA GLY A 371 -1.63 12.93 4.69
C GLY A 371 -1.03 14.03 3.80
N GLY A 372 -1.29 13.96 2.50
CA GLY A 372 -0.80 14.98 1.56
C GLY A 372 -1.36 16.36 1.86
N LEU A 373 -2.67 16.47 2.11
CA LEU A 373 -3.30 17.76 2.47
C LEU A 373 -2.83 18.25 3.84
N PHE A 374 -2.90 17.40 4.85
CA PHE A 374 -2.57 17.77 6.23
C PHE A 374 -1.09 18.11 6.38
N ALA A 375 -0.19 17.25 5.90
CA ALA A 375 1.24 17.49 6.01
C ALA A 375 1.70 18.66 5.13
N GLY A 376 1.07 18.86 3.95
CA GLY A 376 1.37 19.99 3.09
C GLY A 376 1.02 21.32 3.74
N VAL A 377 -0.24 21.48 4.19
CA VAL A 377 -0.69 22.71 4.88
C VAL A 377 0.10 22.96 6.16
N LEU A 378 0.42 21.91 6.89
CA LEU A 378 1.16 22.03 8.14
C LEU A 378 2.62 22.46 7.89
N ALA A 379 3.26 21.92 6.85
CA ALA A 379 4.63 22.29 6.46
C ALA A 379 4.72 23.76 6.04
N ASP A 380 3.70 24.27 5.36
CA ASP A 380 3.61 25.69 5.02
C ASP A 380 3.44 26.60 6.26
N ALA A 381 2.86 26.06 7.37
CA ALA A 381 2.56 26.81 8.58
C ALA A 381 3.65 26.74 9.67
N ILE A 382 4.27 25.56 9.88
CA ILE A 382 5.18 25.30 11.02
C ILE A 382 6.49 24.62 10.62
N GLU A 383 6.87 24.72 9.35
CA GLU A 383 8.05 24.08 8.77
C GLU A 383 8.03 22.54 8.79
N PHE A 384 9.01 21.92 8.11
CA PHE A 384 9.09 20.46 7.94
C PHE A 384 9.27 19.70 9.25
N SER A 385 10.21 20.13 10.10
CA SER A 385 10.50 19.42 11.37
C SER A 385 9.29 19.41 12.31
N GLY A 386 8.58 20.56 12.41
CA GLY A 386 7.34 20.67 13.18
C GLY A 386 6.24 19.77 12.65
N THR A 387 6.07 19.75 11.32
CA THR A 387 5.10 18.87 10.64
C THR A 387 5.36 17.40 10.91
N ILE A 388 6.61 16.95 10.77
CA ILE A 388 7.00 15.56 11.04
C ILE A 388 6.73 15.21 12.52
N ALA A 389 7.03 16.12 13.46
CA ALA A 389 6.76 15.91 14.88
C ALA A 389 5.25 15.80 15.21
N VAL A 390 4.40 16.62 14.57
CA VAL A 390 2.94 16.52 14.73
C VAL A 390 2.42 15.18 14.19
N VAL A 391 2.89 14.74 13.03
CA VAL A 391 2.52 13.44 12.47
C VAL A 391 3.00 12.28 13.34
N ALA A 392 4.19 12.40 13.96
CA ALA A 392 4.67 11.44 14.95
C ALA A 392 3.69 11.33 16.15
N GLY A 393 3.21 12.48 16.65
CA GLY A 393 2.20 12.54 17.71
C GLY A 393 0.88 11.89 17.31
N LEU A 394 0.38 12.15 16.11
CA LEU A 394 -0.84 11.51 15.58
C LEU A 394 -0.67 9.99 15.44
N THR A 395 0.50 9.55 15.00
CA THR A 395 0.83 8.11 14.88
C THR A 395 0.87 7.43 16.25
N LEU A 396 1.43 8.09 17.26
CA LEU A 396 1.41 7.64 18.65
C LEU A 396 -0.03 7.50 19.17
N LEU A 397 -0.85 8.54 18.99
CA LEU A 397 -2.25 8.54 19.42
C LEU A 397 -3.05 7.43 18.71
N SER A 398 -2.81 7.20 17.43
CA SER A 398 -3.42 6.10 16.66
C SER A 398 -3.04 4.74 17.24
N GLY A 399 -1.77 4.52 17.60
CA GLY A 399 -1.30 3.29 18.24
C GLY A 399 -1.96 3.07 19.61
N LEU A 400 -2.09 4.12 20.43
CA LEU A 400 -2.78 4.08 21.72
C LEU A 400 -4.28 3.79 21.54
N TRP A 401 -4.92 4.35 20.52
CA TRP A 401 -6.32 4.03 20.19
C TRP A 401 -6.49 2.54 19.89
N VAL A 402 -5.62 1.96 19.06
CA VAL A 402 -5.62 0.50 18.80
C VAL A 402 -5.44 -0.28 20.10
N ALA A 403 -4.55 0.18 21.00
CA ALA A 403 -4.32 -0.48 22.30
C ALA A 403 -5.59 -0.53 23.18
N VAL A 404 -6.48 0.45 23.05
CA VAL A 404 -7.74 0.51 23.80
C VAL A 404 -8.85 -0.29 23.12
N ASP A 405 -9.06 -0.10 21.83
CA ASP A 405 -10.24 -0.61 21.13
C ASP A 405 -10.09 -2.04 20.59
N LEU A 406 -8.86 -2.49 20.27
CA LEU A 406 -8.63 -3.85 19.79
C LEU A 406 -8.44 -4.81 20.97
N ARG A 407 -9.23 -5.90 21.01
CA ARG A 407 -9.12 -6.92 22.04
C ARG A 407 -7.97 -7.89 21.75
N THR A 408 -7.30 -8.37 22.79
CA THR A 408 -6.33 -9.47 22.67
C THR A 408 -7.03 -10.80 22.43
N ARG A 409 -6.30 -11.78 21.89
CA ARG A 409 -6.82 -13.14 21.64
C ARG A 409 -7.41 -13.79 22.89
N ALA A 410 -6.81 -13.57 24.07
CA ALA A 410 -7.32 -14.04 25.35
C ALA A 410 -8.67 -13.40 25.74
N GLN A 411 -8.91 -12.16 25.32
CA GLN A 411 -10.17 -11.43 25.57
C GLN A 411 -11.28 -11.78 24.57
N GLN A 412 -10.93 -12.45 23.47
CA GLN A 412 -11.87 -12.92 22.42
C GLN A 412 -12.34 -14.36 22.69
N ALA A 413 -11.63 -15.14 23.52
CA ALA A 413 -12.06 -16.48 23.91
C ALA A 413 -13.43 -16.37 24.62
N PRO A 414 -14.43 -17.21 24.25
CA PRO A 414 -15.68 -17.27 24.96
C PRO A 414 -15.35 -17.51 26.43
N ARG A 415 -15.88 -16.68 27.36
CA ARG A 415 -15.90 -17.04 28.78
C ARG A 415 -16.67 -18.35 28.85
N LEU A 416 -15.96 -19.44 29.06
CA LEU A 416 -16.59 -20.74 29.39
C LEU A 416 -17.58 -20.44 30.49
N ALA A 417 -18.87 -20.62 30.20
CA ALA A 417 -19.91 -20.49 31.19
C ALA A 417 -19.50 -21.39 32.35
N THR A 418 -19.26 -20.83 33.51
CA THR A 418 -19.14 -21.57 34.76
C THR A 418 -20.32 -22.53 34.82
N PRO A 419 -20.11 -23.86 34.95
CA PRO A 419 -21.22 -24.77 35.10
C PRO A 419 -22.05 -24.33 36.30
N PRO A 420 -23.39 -24.38 36.23
CA PRO A 420 -24.22 -24.03 37.36
C PRO A 420 -23.79 -24.87 38.57
N SER A 421 -23.47 -24.19 39.67
CA SER A 421 -23.19 -24.85 40.94
C SER A 421 -24.35 -25.80 41.26
N ARG A 422 -24.09 -27.10 41.28
CA ARG A 422 -25.03 -28.09 41.85
C ARG A 422 -25.12 -27.76 43.32
N THR A 423 -26.17 -27.09 43.73
CA THR A 423 -26.60 -27.06 45.14
C THR A 423 -27.12 -28.44 45.53
N PRO A 424 -26.77 -28.95 46.70
CA PRO A 424 -27.16 -30.28 47.19
C PRO A 424 -28.66 -30.42 47.45
#